data_c77d664e51b6d9af64c8ae6611eddcb2
#
_entry.id   c77d664e51b6d9af64c8ae6611eddcb2
#
_cell.length_a   1.000
_cell.length_b   1.000
_cell.length_c   1.000
_cell.angle_alpha   90.00
_cell.angle_beta   90.00
_cell.angle_gamma   90.00
#
_symmetry.space_group_name_H-M   'P 1'
#
loop_
_entity.id
_entity.type
_entity.pdbx_description
1 polymer ?
#
loop_
_entity_poly.entity_id
_entity_poly.type
_entity_poly.pdbx_seq_one_letter_code
_entity_poly.pdbx_strand_id
1 'polypeptide(L)'
;MRQLTNEEINILEVQSCWAEDWTNIHVSEDFKPNYMHRVMLYGEIHIGDFEKNIEVSRGFLKHSGINNATLRNVTIGDNCLIENIGNYINNYTIGDDCYISNVSAMETTEGATYGEGNLISVLNEVGDGNVILFSDLNSQLAAFMVKHFNDRALKDQLRRLINEDIARHRSDQAYIGNHVKIVNTREVNNTIVHDDCEINGASRLSDCTILSTPAANVYIGTGVICENTIISEGSSITNSVKMQDCFVGEACHISNGFTASTSIFFANAYMSNGEACAAFCGPFTSSHHKSSLLIGGQFSFYNAGSATNFSNHAYKMGPMHYGTLERGTKTASGAYILMPAHIGTFSVCFGKLMYHPDTRNLPFSYLVAYGDTMYLSPGRNITTVGLYRDIRKWPKRDVRMPGSHKSIVNFDWLSPFSVGEILQGKEILEKLREASGTDVASYTYHNYVIHASSLNKGIKYYDIALRIYMGAVLKRVYKQQGNYAKPTTAVGQGTWNDLSGLLLPDTEEQRLCHDIKQENIETIQDVIRRFEEIHHHYRDYQWAWTYHMICNYYHVDEITETTAEQIHNDYVQARRAWIAEIRKDAEKEYAMGDVEPHVLDDFINSLDHEINFEN
;
A
#
# COMPACT_ATOMS: atom_id res chain seq x y z
N MET A 1 4.88 21.03 -38.05
CA MET A 1 3.78 22.00 -37.81
C MET A 1 3.99 23.19 -38.73
N ARG A 2 2.94 23.71 -39.34
CA ARG A 2 2.92 24.90 -40.21
C ARG A 2 1.85 25.88 -39.77
N GLN A 3 1.90 27.10 -40.27
CA GLN A 3 0.83 28.08 -40.12
C GLN A 3 -0.41 27.70 -40.98
N LEU A 4 -1.56 28.20 -40.60
CA LEU A 4 -2.78 28.07 -41.38
C LEU A 4 -2.68 28.85 -42.71
N THR A 5 -3.25 28.30 -43.76
CA THR A 5 -3.46 29.02 -45.01
C THR A 5 -4.68 29.93 -44.91
N ASN A 6 -4.77 30.95 -45.76
CA ASN A 6 -5.95 31.84 -45.82
C ASN A 6 -7.25 31.09 -46.13
N GLU A 7 -7.18 30.00 -46.91
CA GLU A 7 -8.35 29.17 -47.24
C GLU A 7 -8.83 28.41 -46.00
N GLU A 8 -7.92 27.85 -45.22
CA GLU A 8 -8.25 27.16 -43.96
C GLU A 8 -8.84 28.11 -42.93
N ILE A 9 -8.28 29.32 -42.79
CA ILE A 9 -8.83 30.38 -41.92
C ILE A 9 -10.27 30.71 -42.32
N ASN A 10 -10.54 30.92 -43.61
CA ASN A 10 -11.90 31.19 -44.09
C ASN A 10 -12.88 30.04 -43.77
N ILE A 11 -12.45 28.79 -43.89
CA ILE A 11 -13.28 27.63 -43.54
C ILE A 11 -13.59 27.66 -42.03
N LEU A 12 -12.57 27.90 -41.19
CA LEU A 12 -12.71 27.97 -39.73
C LEU A 12 -13.66 29.09 -39.31
N GLU A 13 -13.55 30.28 -39.91
CA GLU A 13 -14.44 31.42 -39.62
C GLU A 13 -15.91 31.13 -40.01
N VAL A 14 -16.13 30.47 -41.14
CA VAL A 14 -17.49 30.00 -41.58
C VAL A 14 -18.06 29.00 -40.55
N GLN A 15 -17.21 28.17 -39.93
CA GLN A 15 -17.59 27.23 -38.89
C GLN A 15 -17.68 27.86 -37.47
N SER A 16 -17.70 29.21 -37.42
CA SER A 16 -17.76 29.98 -36.18
C SER A 16 -16.58 29.76 -35.25
N CYS A 17 -15.42 29.52 -35.82
CA CYS A 17 -14.15 29.56 -35.09
C CYS A 17 -13.61 31.00 -35.13
N TRP A 18 -12.86 31.35 -34.09
CA TRP A 18 -12.21 32.66 -33.95
C TRP A 18 -10.86 32.52 -33.28
N ALA A 19 -9.90 33.32 -33.67
CA ALA A 19 -8.59 33.41 -33.00
C ALA A 19 -8.26 34.86 -32.67
N GLU A 20 -7.63 35.09 -31.51
CA GLU A 20 -7.05 36.37 -31.12
C GLU A 20 -6.03 36.84 -32.16
N ASP A 21 -5.18 35.92 -32.61
CA ASP A 21 -4.23 36.12 -33.70
C ASP A 21 -4.01 34.77 -34.43
N TRP A 22 -4.45 34.69 -35.68
CA TRP A 22 -4.31 33.49 -36.52
C TRP A 22 -2.84 33.11 -36.81
N THR A 23 -1.89 34.07 -36.66
CA THR A 23 -0.45 33.77 -36.84
C THR A 23 0.17 32.93 -35.73
N ASN A 24 -0.48 32.86 -34.56
CA ASN A 24 -0.08 32.04 -33.43
C ASN A 24 -0.70 30.63 -33.44
N ILE A 25 -1.43 30.31 -34.50
CA ILE A 25 -2.08 28.98 -34.64
C ILE A 25 -1.25 28.13 -35.60
N HIS A 26 -0.72 27.06 -35.08
CA HIS A 26 0.12 26.10 -35.81
C HIS A 26 -0.60 24.75 -35.93
N VAL A 27 -0.58 24.18 -37.12
CA VAL A 27 -1.30 22.93 -37.41
C VAL A 27 -0.34 21.91 -38.05
N SER A 28 -0.71 20.64 -38.01
CA SER A 28 -0.02 19.57 -38.75
C SER A 28 -0.06 19.80 -40.26
N GLU A 29 0.76 19.08 -41.02
CA GLU A 29 0.80 19.19 -42.48
C GLU A 29 -0.53 18.76 -43.11
N ASP A 30 -1.19 17.73 -42.56
CA ASP A 30 -2.43 17.12 -43.07
C ASP A 30 -3.68 17.61 -42.32
N PHE A 31 -3.61 18.75 -41.65
CA PHE A 31 -4.70 19.33 -40.88
C PHE A 31 -5.97 19.53 -41.71
N LYS A 32 -7.10 19.16 -41.12
CA LYS A 32 -8.42 19.24 -41.76
C LYS A 32 -9.34 20.21 -41.00
N PRO A 33 -9.51 21.47 -41.47
CA PRO A 33 -10.31 22.49 -40.77
C PRO A 33 -11.76 22.09 -40.59
N ASN A 34 -12.31 21.19 -41.43
CA ASN A 34 -13.69 20.74 -41.40
C ASN A 34 -14.14 20.08 -40.09
N TYR A 35 -13.19 19.67 -39.24
CA TYR A 35 -13.49 19.02 -37.94
C TYR A 35 -13.39 19.98 -36.75
N MET A 36 -13.34 21.30 -37.00
CA MET A 36 -13.38 22.31 -35.94
C MET A 36 -14.59 23.20 -36.06
N HIS A 37 -15.43 23.27 -35.01
CA HIS A 37 -16.62 24.09 -34.99
C HIS A 37 -16.79 24.85 -33.68
N ARG A 38 -17.07 26.16 -33.73
CA ARG A 38 -17.33 27.03 -32.57
C ARG A 38 -16.17 26.97 -31.56
N VAL A 39 -14.96 27.22 -32.04
CA VAL A 39 -13.75 27.19 -31.23
C VAL A 39 -13.15 28.58 -31.10
N MET A 40 -12.86 29.01 -29.90
CA MET A 40 -12.13 30.25 -29.58
C MET A 40 -10.71 29.97 -29.23
N LEU A 41 -9.74 30.59 -29.93
CA LEU A 41 -8.31 30.33 -29.80
C LEU A 41 -7.57 31.58 -29.27
N TYR A 42 -6.82 31.45 -28.19
CA TYR A 42 -6.03 32.50 -27.56
C TYR A 42 -4.58 32.07 -27.38
N GLY A 43 -3.67 33.03 -27.54
CA GLY A 43 -2.24 32.78 -27.38
C GLY A 43 -1.70 31.78 -28.41
N GLU A 44 -0.73 30.96 -27.99
CA GLU A 44 -0.08 29.98 -28.87
C GLU A 44 -0.81 28.64 -28.86
N ILE A 45 -1.20 28.15 -30.03
CA ILE A 45 -1.98 26.92 -30.21
C ILE A 45 -1.30 26.02 -31.24
N HIS A 46 -1.14 24.73 -30.88
CA HIS A 46 -0.64 23.69 -31.77
C HIS A 46 -1.72 22.60 -31.90
N ILE A 47 -2.06 22.18 -33.12
CA ILE A 47 -3.12 21.19 -33.37
C ILE A 47 -2.62 20.11 -34.34
N GLY A 48 -2.73 18.84 -33.94
CA GLY A 48 -2.44 17.66 -34.75
C GLY A 48 -3.52 17.36 -35.80
N ASP A 49 -3.52 16.12 -36.30
CA ASP A 49 -4.42 15.64 -37.34
C ASP A 49 -5.76 15.12 -36.78
N PHE A 50 -6.81 15.08 -37.61
CA PHE A 50 -8.09 14.50 -37.30
C PHE A 50 -8.47 13.45 -38.34
N GLU A 51 -8.02 12.19 -38.16
CA GLU A 51 -8.22 11.13 -39.13
C GLU A 51 -9.05 9.94 -38.62
N LYS A 52 -9.19 9.81 -37.30
CA LYS A 52 -9.82 8.65 -36.68
C LYS A 52 -11.22 8.94 -36.13
N ASN A 53 -11.96 7.87 -35.89
CA ASN A 53 -13.15 7.88 -35.05
C ASN A 53 -12.80 7.45 -33.65
N ILE A 54 -13.29 8.18 -32.66
CA ILE A 54 -13.11 7.91 -31.22
C ILE A 54 -14.37 7.22 -30.70
N GLU A 55 -14.22 6.14 -29.96
CA GLU A 55 -15.33 5.46 -29.27
C GLU A 55 -15.71 6.24 -28.02
N VAL A 56 -16.78 7.01 -28.10
CA VAL A 56 -17.28 7.84 -26.97
C VAL A 56 -18.13 7.04 -25.99
N SER A 57 -18.76 5.99 -26.48
CA SER A 57 -19.50 4.99 -25.69
C SER A 57 -19.52 3.70 -26.48
N ARG A 58 -19.77 2.58 -25.83
CA ARG A 58 -19.74 1.25 -26.46
C ARG A 58 -20.57 1.20 -27.76
N GLY A 59 -19.86 1.03 -28.86
CA GLY A 59 -20.46 0.99 -30.21
C GLY A 59 -20.86 2.35 -30.79
N PHE A 60 -20.64 3.46 -30.09
CA PHE A 60 -20.89 4.80 -30.59
C PHE A 60 -19.56 5.50 -30.89
N LEU A 61 -19.31 5.69 -32.17
CA LEU A 61 -18.12 6.34 -32.71
C LEU A 61 -18.44 7.77 -33.15
N LYS A 62 -17.54 8.71 -32.81
CA LYS A 62 -17.54 10.09 -33.29
C LYS A 62 -16.20 10.39 -33.93
N HIS A 63 -16.20 11.18 -35.00
CA HIS A 63 -14.94 11.60 -35.61
C HIS A 63 -14.15 12.52 -34.69
N SER A 64 -12.81 12.37 -34.67
CA SER A 64 -11.90 13.28 -33.97
C SER A 64 -12.09 14.73 -34.44
N GLY A 65 -11.82 15.68 -33.58
CA GLY A 65 -12.00 17.10 -33.89
C GLY A 65 -12.26 17.94 -32.64
N ILE A 66 -12.46 19.24 -32.80
CA ILE A 66 -12.66 20.18 -31.71
C ILE A 66 -14.00 20.91 -31.90
N ASN A 67 -14.89 20.77 -30.92
CA ASN A 67 -16.24 21.34 -31.02
C ASN A 67 -16.64 22.09 -29.75
N ASN A 68 -17.06 23.34 -29.87
CA ASN A 68 -17.56 24.13 -28.76
C ASN A 68 -16.56 24.20 -27.59
N ALA A 69 -15.40 24.84 -27.82
CA ALA A 69 -14.32 24.93 -26.87
C ALA A 69 -13.62 26.30 -26.91
N THR A 70 -13.11 26.74 -25.78
CA THR A 70 -12.19 27.88 -25.67
C THR A 70 -10.81 27.35 -25.22
N LEU A 71 -9.79 27.61 -26.00
CA LEU A 71 -8.43 27.11 -25.82
C LEU A 71 -7.44 28.27 -25.68
N ARG A 72 -6.50 28.19 -24.74
CA ARG A 72 -5.45 29.18 -24.57
C ARG A 72 -4.12 28.50 -24.24
N ASN A 73 -3.09 28.76 -25.03
CA ASN A 73 -1.75 28.18 -24.86
C ASN A 73 -1.82 26.63 -24.76
N VAL A 74 -2.37 25.98 -25.76
CA VAL A 74 -2.64 24.52 -25.73
C VAL A 74 -1.96 23.84 -26.92
N THR A 75 -1.29 22.74 -26.65
CA THR A 75 -0.83 21.79 -27.68
C THR A 75 -1.75 20.57 -27.66
N ILE A 76 -2.29 20.18 -28.81
CA ILE A 76 -3.20 19.05 -29.00
C ILE A 76 -2.56 18.08 -29.98
N GLY A 77 -2.40 16.83 -29.55
CA GLY A 77 -1.90 15.72 -30.37
C GLY A 77 -2.90 15.26 -31.44
N ASP A 78 -2.52 14.19 -32.12
CA ASP A 78 -3.31 13.65 -33.22
C ASP A 78 -4.59 12.95 -32.74
N ASN A 79 -5.62 13.04 -33.56
CA ASN A 79 -6.87 12.30 -33.41
C ASN A 79 -7.63 12.53 -32.09
N CYS A 80 -7.43 13.66 -31.45
CA CYS A 80 -8.19 14.03 -30.26
C CYS A 80 -9.64 14.40 -30.59
N LEU A 81 -10.56 14.08 -29.69
CA LEU A 81 -11.93 14.59 -29.69
C LEU A 81 -12.12 15.47 -28.45
N ILE A 82 -12.19 16.78 -28.68
CA ILE A 82 -12.41 17.77 -27.61
C ILE A 82 -13.75 18.46 -27.86
N GLU A 83 -14.68 18.32 -26.93
CA GLU A 83 -16.03 18.87 -27.14
C GLU A 83 -16.69 19.38 -25.86
N ASN A 84 -17.48 20.43 -26.00
CA ASN A 84 -18.33 20.99 -24.94
C ASN A 84 -17.51 21.38 -23.69
N ILE A 85 -16.47 22.18 -23.88
CA ILE A 85 -15.70 22.77 -22.79
C ILE A 85 -16.43 23.98 -22.25
N GLY A 86 -16.82 23.94 -20.97
CA GLY A 86 -17.71 24.93 -20.36
C GLY A 86 -17.11 26.33 -20.27
N ASN A 87 -15.86 26.44 -19.80
CA ASN A 87 -15.13 27.70 -19.73
C ASN A 87 -13.93 27.68 -20.67
N TYR A 88 -12.86 26.96 -20.32
CA TYR A 88 -11.63 26.94 -21.12
C TYR A 88 -10.72 25.76 -20.78
N ILE A 89 -9.78 25.48 -21.70
CA ILE A 89 -8.55 24.76 -21.44
C ILE A 89 -7.38 25.73 -21.57
N ASN A 90 -6.55 25.86 -20.55
CA ASN A 90 -5.46 26.81 -20.47
C ASN A 90 -4.14 26.17 -20.02
N ASN A 91 -3.06 26.39 -20.76
CA ASN A 91 -1.73 25.89 -20.46
C ASN A 91 -1.64 24.37 -20.29
N TYR A 92 -2.09 23.62 -21.30
CA TYR A 92 -2.01 22.16 -21.33
C TYR A 92 -1.38 21.65 -22.62
N THR A 93 -0.60 20.58 -22.49
CA THR A 93 -0.25 19.68 -23.61
C THR A 93 -1.12 18.44 -23.53
N ILE A 94 -1.83 18.11 -24.60
CA ILE A 94 -2.75 16.96 -24.71
C ILE A 94 -2.14 16.00 -25.74
N GLY A 95 -1.92 14.75 -25.34
CA GLY A 95 -1.38 13.70 -26.19
C GLY A 95 -2.36 13.20 -27.23
N ASP A 96 -2.01 12.12 -27.91
CA ASP A 96 -2.77 11.58 -29.03
C ASP A 96 -3.97 10.75 -28.57
N ASP A 97 -4.96 10.63 -29.48
CA ASP A 97 -6.15 9.77 -29.32
C ASP A 97 -6.96 10.06 -28.03
N CYS A 98 -6.92 11.29 -27.49
CA CYS A 98 -7.62 11.68 -26.28
C CYS A 98 -9.09 12.02 -26.52
N TYR A 99 -9.95 11.71 -25.54
CA TYR A 99 -11.34 12.13 -25.52
C TYR A 99 -11.64 13.01 -24.29
N ILE A 100 -11.86 14.31 -24.53
CA ILE A 100 -12.17 15.30 -23.49
C ILE A 100 -13.53 15.92 -23.79
N SER A 101 -14.53 15.68 -22.93
CA SER A 101 -15.89 16.12 -23.18
C SER A 101 -16.63 16.52 -21.93
N ASN A 102 -17.42 17.60 -22.05
CA ASN A 102 -18.24 18.10 -20.94
C ASN A 102 -17.40 18.37 -19.67
N VAL A 103 -16.31 19.11 -19.84
CA VAL A 103 -15.42 19.56 -18.75
C VAL A 103 -15.61 21.07 -18.57
N SER A 104 -15.79 21.52 -17.32
CA SER A 104 -16.05 22.96 -17.10
C SER A 104 -14.79 23.80 -17.27
N ALA A 105 -13.68 23.41 -16.68
CA ALA A 105 -12.40 24.09 -16.83
C ALA A 105 -11.21 23.15 -16.63
N MET A 106 -10.15 23.39 -17.41
CA MET A 106 -8.83 22.80 -17.21
C MET A 106 -7.79 23.91 -17.25
N GLU A 107 -6.92 23.97 -16.23
CA GLU A 107 -5.96 25.09 -16.16
C GLU A 107 -4.67 24.66 -15.44
N THR A 108 -3.54 25.15 -15.95
CA THR A 108 -2.26 25.08 -15.24
C THR A 108 -1.78 26.51 -14.96
N THR A 109 -1.44 26.75 -13.70
CA THR A 109 -0.89 28.01 -13.24
C THR A 109 0.63 27.94 -13.10
N GLU A 110 1.31 29.07 -13.22
CA GLU A 110 2.76 29.15 -13.03
C GLU A 110 3.13 28.66 -11.62
N GLY A 111 4.18 27.84 -11.53
CA GLY A 111 4.68 27.31 -10.28
C GLY A 111 3.92 26.13 -9.70
N ALA A 112 2.98 25.52 -10.46
CA ALA A 112 2.27 24.32 -10.05
C ALA A 112 3.24 23.20 -9.64
N THR A 113 2.90 22.47 -8.58
CA THR A 113 3.70 21.36 -8.05
C THR A 113 3.14 20.00 -8.43
N TYR A 114 1.88 19.95 -8.88
CA TYR A 114 1.17 18.71 -9.24
C TYR A 114 1.09 17.69 -8.10
N GLY A 115 1.13 18.18 -6.83
CA GLY A 115 1.19 17.34 -5.64
C GLY A 115 2.59 16.85 -5.25
N GLU A 116 3.61 17.12 -6.07
CA GLU A 116 4.99 16.72 -5.82
C GLU A 116 5.65 17.61 -4.74
N GLY A 117 6.47 16.99 -3.88
CA GLY A 117 7.23 17.70 -2.84
C GLY A 117 6.40 18.09 -1.61
N ASN A 118 5.12 17.73 -1.57
CA ASN A 118 4.28 18.00 -0.40
C ASN A 118 4.76 17.19 0.81
N LEU A 119 5.09 17.88 1.90
CA LEU A 119 5.53 17.25 3.15
C LEU A 119 4.34 17.03 4.05
N ILE A 120 3.98 15.79 4.26
CA ILE A 120 2.86 15.40 5.12
C ILE A 120 3.32 14.70 6.38
N SER A 121 2.53 14.79 7.44
CA SER A 121 2.74 14.05 8.69
C SER A 121 1.79 12.86 8.73
N VAL A 122 2.34 11.67 8.65
CA VAL A 122 1.62 10.43 8.91
C VAL A 122 1.96 9.94 10.31
N LEU A 123 1.16 9.18 10.98
CA LEU A 123 1.26 8.74 12.37
C LEU A 123 0.69 9.72 13.40
N ASN A 124 0.75 11.03 13.22
CA ASN A 124 0.29 11.98 14.21
C ASN A 124 -0.26 13.26 13.57
N GLU A 125 -1.49 13.64 13.89
CA GLU A 125 -2.15 14.84 13.37
C GLU A 125 -1.42 16.16 13.72
N VAL A 126 -0.63 16.16 14.79
CA VAL A 126 0.10 17.38 15.26
C VAL A 126 1.54 17.46 14.75
N GLY A 127 1.95 16.57 13.87
CA GLY A 127 3.30 16.48 13.34
C GLY A 127 4.01 15.20 13.78
N ASP A 128 5.14 14.89 13.19
CA ASP A 128 5.96 13.69 13.26
C ASP A 128 5.63 12.63 12.20
N GLY A 129 6.60 11.74 11.92
CA GLY A 129 6.47 10.74 10.89
C GLY A 129 6.34 11.35 9.49
N ASN A 130 7.14 12.38 9.20
CA ASN A 130 7.01 13.14 7.96
C ASN A 130 7.46 12.35 6.74
N VAL A 131 6.63 12.38 5.70
CA VAL A 131 6.89 11.78 4.39
C VAL A 131 6.76 12.88 3.32
N ILE A 132 7.66 12.88 2.34
CA ILE A 132 7.57 13.75 1.16
C ILE A 132 6.85 12.97 0.08
N LEU A 133 5.77 13.53 -0.44
CA LEU A 133 5.04 12.94 -1.55
C LEU A 133 5.78 13.21 -2.87
N PHE A 134 6.00 12.19 -3.65
CA PHE A 134 6.56 12.28 -5.01
C PHE A 134 6.23 11.01 -5.80
N SER A 135 6.34 11.06 -7.11
CA SER A 135 5.85 10.02 -8.01
C SER A 135 6.45 8.63 -7.81
N ASP A 136 7.71 8.55 -7.35
CA ASP A 136 8.39 7.27 -7.10
C ASP A 136 8.35 6.81 -5.64
N LEU A 137 7.50 7.43 -4.84
CA LEU A 137 7.28 6.99 -3.46
C LEU A 137 6.72 5.57 -3.43
N ASN A 138 7.31 4.72 -2.58
CA ASN A 138 6.86 3.35 -2.33
C ASN A 138 6.78 3.05 -0.83
N SER A 139 6.18 1.92 -0.45
CA SER A 139 5.89 1.60 0.94
C SER A 139 7.14 1.48 1.81
N GLN A 140 8.22 0.91 1.30
CA GLN A 140 9.47 0.73 2.03
C GLN A 140 10.22 2.04 2.25
N LEU A 141 10.26 2.93 1.25
CA LEU A 141 10.88 4.25 1.39
C LEU A 141 10.10 5.12 2.37
N ALA A 142 8.77 5.11 2.29
CA ALA A 142 7.92 5.82 3.24
C ALA A 142 8.10 5.28 4.68
N ALA A 143 8.13 3.96 4.86
CA ALA A 143 8.38 3.33 6.16
C ALA A 143 9.78 3.66 6.70
N PHE A 144 10.77 3.69 5.84
CA PHE A 144 12.13 4.10 6.17
C PHE A 144 12.20 5.56 6.65
N MET A 145 11.55 6.49 5.92
CA MET A 145 11.46 7.90 6.33
C MET A 145 10.76 8.05 7.70
N VAL A 146 9.65 7.34 7.90
CA VAL A 146 8.88 7.36 9.15
C VAL A 146 9.68 6.79 10.31
N LYS A 147 10.37 5.67 10.13
CA LYS A 147 11.17 5.02 11.17
C LYS A 147 12.33 5.88 11.64
N HIS A 148 12.95 6.61 10.71
CA HIS A 148 14.14 7.42 10.97
C HIS A 148 13.85 8.92 11.07
N PHE A 149 12.61 9.33 11.32
CA PHE A 149 12.21 10.74 11.32
C PHE A 149 12.98 11.61 12.34
N ASN A 150 13.54 11.02 13.38
CA ASN A 150 14.36 11.69 14.39
C ASN A 150 15.85 11.85 13.97
N ASP A 151 16.31 11.11 12.95
CA ASP A 151 17.68 11.27 12.43
C ASP A 151 17.72 12.46 11.45
N ARG A 152 18.14 13.61 11.97
CA ARG A 152 18.15 14.85 11.21
C ARG A 152 19.05 14.77 9.97
N ALA A 153 20.25 14.20 10.10
CA ALA A 153 21.19 14.12 8.99
C ALA A 153 20.64 13.24 7.85
N LEU A 154 20.07 12.09 8.18
CA LEU A 154 19.44 11.20 7.22
C LEU A 154 18.24 11.88 6.54
N LYS A 155 17.38 12.53 7.31
CA LYS A 155 16.21 13.23 6.80
C LYS A 155 16.58 14.39 5.85
N ASP A 156 17.60 15.17 6.17
CA ASP A 156 18.04 16.27 5.34
C ASP A 156 18.61 15.75 4.00
N GLN A 157 19.36 14.66 4.00
CA GLN A 157 19.87 14.02 2.78
C GLN A 157 18.76 13.42 1.92
N LEU A 158 17.82 12.68 2.52
CA LEU A 158 16.67 12.13 1.78
C LEU A 158 15.85 13.26 1.13
N ARG A 159 15.61 14.34 1.86
CA ARG A 159 14.92 15.52 1.31
C ARG A 159 15.67 16.11 0.11
N ARG A 160 16.99 16.21 0.19
CA ARG A 160 17.82 16.69 -0.91
C ARG A 160 17.64 15.80 -2.15
N LEU A 161 17.82 14.48 -2.00
CA LEU A 161 17.71 13.53 -3.10
C LEU A 161 16.32 13.56 -3.76
N ILE A 162 15.26 13.61 -2.96
CA ILE A 162 13.87 13.68 -3.47
C ILE A 162 13.63 15.00 -4.20
N ASN A 163 14.05 16.14 -3.63
CA ASN A 163 13.86 17.44 -4.27
C ASN A 163 14.65 17.58 -5.58
N GLU A 164 15.85 16.99 -5.66
CA GLU A 164 16.63 16.94 -6.90
C GLU A 164 15.94 16.08 -7.97
N ASP A 165 15.28 15.02 -7.57
CA ASP A 165 14.49 14.17 -8.47
C ASP A 165 13.26 14.92 -8.99
N ILE A 166 12.48 15.52 -8.11
CA ILE A 166 11.32 16.36 -8.46
C ILE A 166 11.73 17.47 -9.42
N ALA A 167 12.85 18.16 -9.13
CA ALA A 167 13.32 19.25 -9.98
C ALA A 167 13.69 18.81 -11.41
N ARG A 168 14.15 17.57 -11.57
CA ARG A 168 14.47 17.01 -12.90
C ARG A 168 13.23 16.74 -13.75
N HIS A 169 12.11 16.40 -13.12
CA HIS A 169 10.86 16.04 -13.80
C HIS A 169 9.83 17.16 -13.82
N ARG A 170 10.15 18.32 -13.21
CA ARG A 170 9.23 19.45 -13.13
C ARG A 170 8.93 20.01 -14.51
N SER A 171 7.65 20.23 -14.78
CA SER A 171 7.15 20.93 -15.97
C SER A 171 6.43 22.21 -15.56
N ASP A 172 6.60 23.29 -16.33
CA ASP A 172 5.84 24.54 -16.14
C ASP A 172 4.45 24.46 -16.78
N GLN A 173 4.17 23.41 -17.56
CA GLN A 173 2.90 23.14 -18.21
C GLN A 173 2.46 21.71 -17.90
N ALA A 174 1.22 21.56 -17.46
CA ALA A 174 0.65 20.23 -17.26
C ALA A 174 0.43 19.50 -18.60
N TYR A 175 0.46 18.19 -18.56
CA TYR A 175 0.15 17.37 -19.71
C TYR A 175 -0.91 16.31 -19.40
N ILE A 176 -1.63 15.95 -20.46
CA ILE A 176 -2.52 14.80 -20.54
C ILE A 176 -1.86 13.83 -21.51
N GLY A 177 -1.59 12.61 -21.06
CA GLY A 177 -0.95 11.55 -21.86
C GLY A 177 -1.83 11.07 -23.02
N ASN A 178 -1.38 10.05 -23.71
CA ASN A 178 -2.10 9.47 -24.87
C ASN A 178 -3.29 8.60 -24.40
N HIS A 179 -4.32 8.48 -25.24
CA HIS A 179 -5.50 7.64 -25.02
C HIS A 179 -6.26 7.98 -23.72
N VAL A 180 -6.10 9.18 -23.18
CA VAL A 180 -6.77 9.62 -21.96
C VAL A 180 -8.20 10.02 -22.24
N LYS A 181 -9.09 9.62 -21.35
CA LYS A 181 -10.50 9.99 -21.40
C LYS A 181 -10.88 10.83 -20.18
N ILE A 182 -11.30 12.09 -20.39
CA ILE A 182 -11.79 12.99 -19.35
C ILE A 182 -13.20 13.45 -19.73
N VAL A 183 -14.20 12.93 -19.04
CA VAL A 183 -15.60 13.22 -19.39
C VAL A 183 -16.42 13.61 -18.16
N ASN A 184 -17.38 14.51 -18.36
CA ASN A 184 -18.31 14.92 -17.31
C ASN A 184 -17.63 15.43 -16.03
N THR A 185 -16.43 15.96 -16.14
CA THR A 185 -15.60 16.40 -15.02
C THR A 185 -15.67 17.91 -14.86
N ARG A 186 -15.82 18.37 -13.63
CA ARG A 186 -16.02 19.80 -13.43
C ARG A 186 -14.71 20.59 -13.55
N GLU A 187 -13.71 20.28 -12.73
CA GLU A 187 -12.46 21.04 -12.64
C GLU A 187 -11.24 20.13 -12.68
N VAL A 188 -10.25 20.46 -13.53
CA VAL A 188 -8.95 19.78 -13.61
C VAL A 188 -7.87 20.86 -13.60
N ASN A 189 -7.34 21.17 -12.42
CA ASN A 189 -6.41 22.27 -12.22
C ASN A 189 -5.04 21.74 -11.80
N ASN A 190 -3.95 22.25 -12.37
CA ASN A 190 -2.59 21.84 -12.01
C ASN A 190 -2.45 20.31 -11.90
N THR A 191 -2.98 19.58 -12.90
CA THR A 191 -3.05 18.13 -12.82
C THR A 191 -2.38 17.49 -14.02
N ILE A 192 -1.41 16.62 -13.77
CA ILE A 192 -0.76 15.78 -14.77
C ILE A 192 -1.50 14.43 -14.82
N VAL A 193 -1.80 13.98 -16.02
CA VAL A 193 -2.44 12.68 -16.27
C VAL A 193 -1.63 11.91 -17.29
N HIS A 194 -1.12 10.76 -16.89
CA HIS A 194 -0.38 9.85 -17.78
C HIS A 194 -1.33 9.02 -18.65
N ASP A 195 -0.74 8.23 -19.56
CA ASP A 195 -1.42 7.49 -20.62
C ASP A 195 -2.55 6.56 -20.11
N ASP A 196 -3.55 6.34 -20.97
CA ASP A 196 -4.63 5.37 -20.76
C ASP A 196 -5.45 5.56 -19.46
N CYS A 197 -5.51 6.75 -18.91
CA CYS A 197 -6.35 7.08 -17.76
C CYS A 197 -7.81 7.36 -18.16
N GLU A 198 -8.75 6.91 -17.34
CA GLU A 198 -10.15 7.33 -17.47
C GLU A 198 -10.61 8.13 -16.25
N ILE A 199 -11.05 9.38 -16.49
CA ILE A 199 -11.66 10.27 -15.50
C ILE A 199 -13.10 10.52 -15.93
N ASN A 200 -14.07 10.05 -15.14
CA ASN A 200 -15.48 10.12 -15.50
C ASN A 200 -16.35 10.65 -14.36
N GLY A 201 -16.71 11.91 -14.44
CA GLY A 201 -17.60 12.54 -13.48
C GLY A 201 -16.95 13.03 -12.21
N ALA A 202 -15.64 13.22 -12.19
CA ALA A 202 -14.95 13.82 -11.03
C ALA A 202 -15.43 15.26 -10.79
N SER A 203 -15.55 15.63 -9.51
CA SER A 203 -15.95 17.00 -9.15
C SER A 203 -14.78 17.96 -9.23
N ARG A 204 -13.60 17.57 -8.72
CA ARG A 204 -12.38 18.38 -8.79
C ARG A 204 -11.12 17.54 -8.63
N LEU A 205 -10.15 17.81 -9.48
CA LEU A 205 -8.77 17.39 -9.35
C LEU A 205 -7.91 18.64 -9.33
N SER A 206 -7.13 18.87 -8.27
CA SER A 206 -6.29 20.04 -8.12
C SER A 206 -4.93 19.67 -7.54
N ASP A 207 -3.87 20.11 -8.22
CA ASP A 207 -2.49 19.81 -7.82
C ASP A 207 -2.26 18.29 -7.67
N CYS A 208 -2.59 17.53 -8.72
CA CYS A 208 -2.51 16.08 -8.73
C CYS A 208 -1.58 15.55 -9.81
N THR A 209 -0.97 14.39 -9.54
CA THR A 209 -0.28 13.57 -10.53
C THR A 209 -0.94 12.20 -10.58
N ILE A 210 -1.38 11.77 -11.78
CA ILE A 210 -2.05 10.49 -12.01
C ILE A 210 -1.17 9.63 -12.90
N LEU A 211 -0.50 8.63 -12.29
CA LEU A 211 0.51 7.78 -12.89
C LEU A 211 -0.09 6.55 -13.59
N SER A 212 -1.04 6.77 -14.47
CA SER A 212 -1.67 5.69 -15.25
C SER A 212 -0.72 5.12 -16.30
N THR A 213 -0.90 3.85 -16.64
CA THR A 213 -0.13 3.18 -17.70
C THR A 213 -1.05 2.30 -18.56
N PRO A 214 -0.68 1.97 -19.82
CA PRO A 214 -1.47 1.07 -20.67
C PRO A 214 -1.68 -0.32 -20.05
N ALA A 215 -0.73 -0.81 -19.25
CA ALA A 215 -0.81 -2.11 -18.58
C ALA A 215 -1.65 -2.08 -17.30
N ALA A 216 -1.70 -0.93 -16.63
CA ALA A 216 -2.35 -0.73 -15.34
C ALA A 216 -2.97 0.67 -15.29
N ASN A 217 -4.11 0.82 -15.93
CA ASN A 217 -4.78 2.10 -16.03
C ASN A 217 -5.42 2.55 -14.70
N VAL A 218 -5.46 3.86 -14.51
CA VAL A 218 -6.14 4.50 -13.37
C VAL A 218 -7.56 4.87 -13.77
N TYR A 219 -8.50 4.63 -12.87
CA TYR A 219 -9.89 5.05 -13.02
C TYR A 219 -10.33 6.01 -11.91
N ILE A 220 -10.81 7.20 -12.26
CA ILE A 220 -11.37 8.18 -11.33
C ILE A 220 -12.83 8.43 -11.66
N GLY A 221 -13.71 8.06 -10.74
CA GLY A 221 -15.17 8.06 -10.97
C GLY A 221 -15.91 9.28 -10.41
N THR A 222 -17.22 9.14 -10.43
CA THR A 222 -18.17 10.21 -10.14
C THR A 222 -18.03 10.81 -8.74
N GLY A 223 -18.04 12.13 -8.68
CA GLY A 223 -18.08 12.90 -7.44
C GLY A 223 -16.75 12.97 -6.68
N VAL A 224 -15.68 12.40 -7.23
CA VAL A 224 -14.35 12.39 -6.60
C VAL A 224 -13.78 13.81 -6.50
N ILE A 225 -13.17 14.13 -5.36
CA ILE A 225 -12.40 15.33 -5.11
C ILE A 225 -11.02 14.91 -4.63
N CYS A 226 -9.96 15.29 -5.36
CA CYS A 226 -8.57 15.10 -4.95
C CYS A 226 -7.83 16.43 -5.00
N GLU A 227 -7.08 16.72 -3.94
CA GLU A 227 -6.22 17.90 -3.82
C GLU A 227 -4.83 17.51 -3.32
N ASN A 228 -3.77 18.04 -3.90
CA ASN A 228 -2.38 17.71 -3.55
C ASN A 228 -2.16 16.19 -3.44
N THR A 229 -2.60 15.42 -4.44
CA THR A 229 -2.65 13.96 -4.34
C THR A 229 -1.96 13.30 -5.53
N ILE A 230 -1.11 12.32 -5.24
CA ILE A 230 -0.47 11.46 -6.24
C ILE A 230 -1.16 10.10 -6.25
N ILE A 231 -1.51 9.60 -7.45
CA ILE A 231 -2.24 8.35 -7.64
C ILE A 231 -1.48 7.45 -8.60
N SER A 232 -1.05 6.29 -8.11
CA SER A 232 -0.26 5.32 -8.88
C SER A 232 -1.15 4.38 -9.69
N GLU A 233 -0.50 3.70 -10.62
CA GLU A 233 -1.07 2.81 -11.63
C GLU A 233 -1.96 1.71 -11.05
N GLY A 234 -2.97 1.33 -11.83
CA GLY A 234 -3.92 0.28 -11.49
C GLY A 234 -4.91 0.64 -10.40
N SER A 235 -4.90 1.88 -9.92
CA SER A 235 -5.76 2.31 -8.83
C SER A 235 -7.13 2.79 -9.31
N SER A 236 -8.14 2.58 -8.48
CA SER A 236 -9.53 3.00 -8.74
C SER A 236 -10.08 3.83 -7.59
N ILE A 237 -10.48 5.07 -7.88
CA ILE A 237 -11.03 6.01 -6.90
C ILE A 237 -12.42 6.43 -7.34
N THR A 238 -13.46 6.08 -6.59
CA THR A 238 -14.84 6.16 -7.08
C THR A 238 -15.85 6.63 -6.04
N ASN A 239 -17.02 7.02 -6.53
CA ASN A 239 -18.20 7.22 -5.70
C ASN A 239 -17.99 8.23 -4.55
N SER A 240 -17.72 9.48 -4.92
CA SER A 240 -17.66 10.63 -3.98
C SER A 240 -16.57 10.54 -2.91
N VAL A 241 -15.44 9.91 -3.21
CA VAL A 241 -14.23 9.96 -2.37
C VAL A 241 -13.72 11.39 -2.29
N LYS A 242 -13.21 11.78 -1.12
CA LYS A 242 -12.51 13.06 -0.90
C LYS A 242 -11.14 12.81 -0.31
N MET A 243 -10.11 13.31 -0.97
CA MET A 243 -8.71 13.15 -0.54
C MET A 243 -7.98 14.49 -0.61
N GLN A 244 -7.18 14.76 0.41
CA GLN A 244 -6.31 15.93 0.47
C GLN A 244 -4.96 15.54 1.04
N ASP A 245 -3.88 16.02 0.42
CA ASP A 245 -2.51 15.76 0.87
C ASP A 245 -2.25 14.25 1.03
N CYS A 246 -2.53 13.47 -0.04
CA CYS A 246 -2.50 12.01 0.01
C CYS A 246 -1.60 11.41 -1.07
N PHE A 247 -1.13 10.20 -0.79
CA PHE A 247 -0.51 9.32 -1.79
C PHE A 247 -1.28 8.02 -1.89
N VAL A 248 -1.57 7.59 -3.12
CA VAL A 248 -2.23 6.32 -3.43
C VAL A 248 -1.28 5.49 -4.28
N GLY A 249 -0.77 4.41 -3.71
CA GLY A 249 0.12 3.47 -4.37
C GLY A 249 -0.61 2.56 -5.37
N GLU A 250 0.07 1.52 -5.82
CA GLU A 250 -0.36 0.64 -6.91
C GLU A 250 -1.59 -0.18 -6.55
N ALA A 251 -2.48 -0.34 -7.51
CA ALA A 251 -3.65 -1.22 -7.43
C ALA A 251 -4.53 -1.01 -6.17
N CYS A 252 -4.60 0.23 -5.70
CA CYS A 252 -5.48 0.59 -4.59
C CYS A 252 -6.93 0.76 -5.05
N HIS A 253 -7.86 0.42 -4.18
CA HIS A 253 -9.28 0.64 -4.40
C HIS A 253 -9.87 1.51 -3.28
N ILE A 254 -10.28 2.75 -3.61
CA ILE A 254 -10.84 3.70 -2.64
C ILE A 254 -12.22 4.15 -3.13
N SER A 255 -13.26 3.98 -2.30
CA SER A 255 -14.64 4.14 -2.80
C SER A 255 -15.66 4.55 -1.74
N ASN A 256 -16.88 4.82 -2.23
CA ASN A 256 -18.10 4.98 -1.43
C ASN A 256 -18.00 6.07 -0.35
N GLY A 257 -17.57 7.26 -0.74
CA GLY A 257 -17.51 8.41 0.16
C GLY A 257 -16.42 8.32 1.23
N PHE A 258 -15.41 7.47 1.04
CA PHE A 258 -14.23 7.46 1.93
C PHE A 258 -13.57 8.83 1.94
N THR A 259 -13.15 9.30 3.11
CA THR A 259 -12.45 10.57 3.26
C THR A 259 -11.03 10.33 3.76
N ALA A 260 -10.06 11.05 3.22
CA ALA A 260 -8.68 10.96 3.64
C ALA A 260 -8.00 12.33 3.69
N SER A 261 -7.19 12.56 4.71
CA SER A 261 -6.31 13.71 4.81
C SER A 261 -4.93 13.31 5.32
N THR A 262 -3.87 13.93 4.79
CA THR A 262 -2.48 13.67 5.19
C THR A 262 -2.17 12.18 5.37
N SER A 263 -2.61 11.35 4.41
CA SER A 263 -2.57 9.90 4.53
C SER A 263 -1.95 9.24 3.29
N ILE A 264 -1.30 8.11 3.50
CA ILE A 264 -0.66 7.34 2.42
C ILE A 264 -1.20 5.91 2.39
N PHE A 265 -1.48 5.43 1.18
CA PHE A 265 -2.04 4.11 0.93
C PHE A 265 -1.14 3.37 -0.05
N PHE A 266 -0.75 2.14 0.26
CA PHE A 266 0.16 1.37 -0.59
C PHE A 266 -0.50 0.12 -1.15
N ALA A 267 0.23 -0.58 -1.97
CA ALA A 267 -0.17 -1.68 -2.83
C ALA A 267 -1.37 -2.50 -2.35
N ASN A 268 -2.41 -2.60 -3.18
CA ASN A 268 -3.63 -3.36 -2.89
C ASN A 268 -4.39 -2.90 -1.63
N ALA A 269 -4.23 -1.64 -1.19
CA ALA A 269 -5.05 -1.10 -0.11
C ALA A 269 -6.51 -0.97 -0.57
N TYR A 270 -7.44 -1.37 0.29
CA TYR A 270 -8.87 -1.34 0.01
C TYR A 270 -9.62 -0.52 1.04
N MET A 271 -10.06 0.70 0.65
CA MET A 271 -10.72 1.66 1.54
C MET A 271 -12.12 1.99 1.05
N SER A 272 -13.09 1.96 1.95
CA SER A 272 -14.48 2.28 1.61
C SER A 272 -15.26 2.75 2.83
N ASN A 273 -16.13 3.73 2.66
CA ASN A 273 -17.10 4.19 3.68
C ASN A 273 -16.52 4.74 5.00
N GLY A 274 -15.24 4.87 5.16
CA GLY A 274 -14.59 5.27 6.41
C GLY A 274 -13.83 6.57 6.28
N GLU A 275 -12.93 6.78 7.23
CA GLU A 275 -12.04 7.94 7.26
C GLU A 275 -10.61 7.52 7.61
N ALA A 276 -9.63 8.19 7.00
CA ALA A 276 -8.23 8.14 7.39
C ALA A 276 -7.69 9.55 7.58
N CYS A 277 -6.97 9.78 8.68
CA CYS A 277 -6.31 11.04 8.97
C CYS A 277 -4.93 10.76 9.55
N ALA A 278 -3.89 11.37 8.99
CA ALA A 278 -2.50 11.14 9.38
C ALA A 278 -2.16 9.64 9.48
N ALA A 279 -2.61 8.85 8.51
CA ALA A 279 -2.51 7.39 8.53
C ALA A 279 -1.53 6.86 7.48
N PHE A 280 -0.66 5.95 7.92
CA PHE A 280 0.19 5.15 7.06
C PHE A 280 -0.48 3.79 6.80
N CYS A 281 -1.14 3.65 5.68
CA CYS A 281 -1.79 2.42 5.26
C CYS A 281 -0.89 1.64 4.31
N GLY A 282 -0.05 0.76 4.85
CA GLY A 282 0.86 -0.11 4.09
C GLY A 282 0.12 -1.13 3.23
N PRO A 283 0.86 -1.98 2.49
CA PRO A 283 0.28 -2.94 1.56
C PRO A 283 -0.81 -3.80 2.18
N PHE A 284 -1.86 -4.08 1.40
CA PHE A 284 -3.00 -4.92 1.81
C PHE A 284 -3.76 -4.43 3.05
N THR A 285 -3.64 -3.16 3.40
CA THR A 285 -4.50 -2.56 4.43
C THR A 285 -5.93 -2.44 3.92
N SER A 286 -6.89 -2.94 4.70
CA SER A 286 -8.30 -2.97 4.32
C SER A 286 -9.20 -2.36 5.40
N SER A 287 -9.98 -1.35 5.03
CA SER A 287 -11.03 -0.73 5.85
C SER A 287 -12.23 -0.42 4.96
N HIS A 288 -13.21 -1.30 4.92
CA HIS A 288 -14.32 -1.20 3.95
C HIS A 288 -15.71 -1.11 4.57
N HIS A 289 -15.80 -0.99 5.90
CA HIS A 289 -17.06 -0.83 6.61
C HIS A 289 -17.28 0.61 7.07
N LYS A 290 -18.55 1.00 7.22
CA LYS A 290 -18.93 2.31 7.78
C LYS A 290 -18.41 2.52 9.19
N SER A 291 -18.21 3.78 9.55
CA SER A 291 -17.79 4.23 10.89
C SER A 291 -16.39 3.73 11.31
N SER A 292 -15.55 3.29 10.38
CA SER A 292 -14.15 3.00 10.67
C SER A 292 -13.36 4.29 10.60
N LEU A 293 -12.55 4.55 11.63
CA LEU A 293 -11.76 5.75 11.78
C LEU A 293 -10.31 5.34 12.01
N LEU A 294 -9.46 5.55 11.01
CA LEU A 294 -8.03 5.32 11.07
C LEU A 294 -7.31 6.66 11.29
N ILE A 295 -7.12 7.04 12.54
CA ILE A 295 -6.41 8.27 12.89
C ILE A 295 -5.03 7.93 13.41
N GLY A 296 -4.00 8.41 12.73
CA GLY A 296 -2.63 8.13 13.06
C GLY A 296 -2.29 6.64 12.93
N GLY A 297 -1.04 6.31 13.06
CA GLY A 297 -0.61 4.93 13.09
C GLY A 297 -0.18 4.36 11.75
N GLN A 298 0.69 3.36 11.87
CA GLN A 298 1.23 2.59 10.75
C GLN A 298 0.64 1.19 10.73
N PHE A 299 0.18 0.77 9.56
CA PHE A 299 -0.48 -0.52 9.32
C PHE A 299 0.14 -1.22 8.12
N SER A 300 0.13 -2.55 8.08
CA SER A 300 0.39 -3.33 6.86
C SER A 300 -0.32 -4.68 6.94
N PHE A 301 -0.84 -5.20 5.83
CA PHE A 301 -1.67 -6.41 5.81
C PHE A 301 -2.80 -6.36 6.86
N TYR A 302 -3.22 -5.17 7.20
CA TYR A 302 -4.16 -4.89 8.28
C TYR A 302 -5.61 -5.00 7.80
N ASN A 303 -6.48 -5.51 8.66
CA ASN A 303 -7.91 -5.52 8.38
C ASN A 303 -8.71 -4.88 9.53
N ALA A 304 -9.32 -3.74 9.25
CA ALA A 304 -10.20 -3.04 10.18
C ALA A 304 -11.60 -3.66 10.19
N GLY A 305 -12.08 -4.05 11.35
CA GLY A 305 -13.49 -4.36 11.58
C GLY A 305 -14.36 -3.10 11.50
N SER A 306 -15.66 -3.25 11.27
CA SER A 306 -16.58 -2.12 11.24
C SER A 306 -16.55 -1.35 12.56
N ALA A 307 -16.65 -0.03 12.49
CA ALA A 307 -16.58 0.87 13.64
C ALA A 307 -15.26 0.77 14.46
N THR A 308 -14.18 0.31 13.83
CA THR A 308 -12.84 0.43 14.42
C THR A 308 -12.49 1.89 14.65
N ASN A 309 -11.96 2.22 15.83
CA ASN A 309 -11.58 3.57 16.19
C ASN A 309 -10.19 3.61 16.83
N PHE A 310 -9.36 4.53 16.40
CA PHE A 310 -8.08 4.87 17.00
C PHE A 310 -8.19 6.28 17.56
N SER A 311 -8.21 6.45 18.87
CA SER A 311 -8.38 7.75 19.46
C SER A 311 -7.75 7.84 20.84
N ASN A 312 -7.36 9.04 21.24
CA ASN A 312 -6.94 9.38 22.59
C ASN A 312 -7.78 10.50 23.20
N HIS A 313 -8.91 10.86 22.59
CA HIS A 313 -9.75 12.00 23.01
C HIS A 313 -10.30 11.88 24.44
N ALA A 314 -10.34 10.68 25.02
CA ALA A 314 -10.68 10.49 26.42
C ALA A 314 -9.59 11.03 27.37
N TYR A 315 -8.42 11.35 26.85
CA TYR A 315 -7.26 11.76 27.62
C TYR A 315 -6.90 13.22 27.32
N LYS A 316 -6.76 14.02 28.36
CA LYS A 316 -6.40 15.44 28.27
C LYS A 316 -4.91 15.66 27.95
N MET A 317 -4.26 14.72 27.29
CA MET A 317 -2.83 14.77 26.96
C MET A 317 -2.54 15.28 25.54
N GLY A 318 -3.57 15.78 24.84
CA GLY A 318 -3.45 16.23 23.46
C GLY A 318 -3.64 15.11 22.42
N PRO A 319 -3.70 15.45 21.14
CA PRO A 319 -3.99 14.51 20.06
C PRO A 319 -2.75 13.68 19.69
N MET A 320 -2.34 12.76 20.55
CA MET A 320 -1.27 11.81 20.24
C MET A 320 -1.87 10.53 19.64
N HIS A 321 -1.73 10.35 18.33
CA HIS A 321 -2.20 9.18 17.59
C HIS A 321 -1.03 8.35 17.04
N TYR A 322 -0.01 8.21 17.82
CA TYR A 322 1.23 7.57 17.41
C TYR A 322 1.19 6.08 17.74
N GLY A 323 1.16 5.24 16.71
CA GLY A 323 1.15 3.80 16.97
C GLY A 323 1.47 2.94 15.76
N THR A 324 1.85 1.70 16.04
CA THR A 324 2.13 0.69 15.02
C THR A 324 1.29 -0.56 15.29
N LEU A 325 0.50 -0.95 14.32
CA LEU A 325 -0.12 -2.27 14.24
C LEU A 325 0.65 -3.05 13.18
N GLU A 326 1.51 -3.95 13.64
CA GLU A 326 2.41 -4.68 12.75
C GLU A 326 1.67 -5.58 11.78
N ARG A 327 2.41 -6.10 10.78
CA ARG A 327 1.83 -6.85 9.65
C ARG A 327 0.81 -7.90 10.08
N GLY A 328 -0.30 -7.96 9.36
CA GLY A 328 -1.34 -8.96 9.56
C GLY A 328 -2.23 -8.77 10.78
N THR A 329 -2.07 -7.66 11.51
CA THR A 329 -2.94 -7.32 12.64
C THR A 329 -4.37 -7.08 12.19
N LYS A 330 -5.32 -7.38 13.06
CA LYS A 330 -6.75 -7.16 12.82
C LYS A 330 -7.43 -6.51 14.01
N THR A 331 -8.50 -5.79 13.72
CA THR A 331 -9.45 -5.33 14.74
C THR A 331 -10.82 -5.93 14.48
N ALA A 332 -11.47 -6.41 15.52
CA ALA A 332 -12.86 -6.84 15.45
C ALA A 332 -13.81 -5.64 15.33
N SER A 333 -15.07 -5.88 14.99
CA SER A 333 -16.09 -4.83 14.93
C SER A 333 -16.24 -4.12 16.27
N GLY A 334 -16.24 -2.79 16.22
CA GLY A 334 -16.35 -1.94 17.41
C GLY A 334 -15.07 -1.88 18.27
N ALA A 335 -13.95 -2.39 17.76
CA ALA A 335 -12.70 -2.28 18.50
C ALA A 335 -12.24 -0.83 18.62
N TYR A 336 -11.78 -0.48 19.82
CA TYR A 336 -11.19 0.81 20.12
C TYR A 336 -9.76 0.60 20.63
N ILE A 337 -8.81 1.23 19.98
CA ILE A 337 -7.39 1.14 20.36
C ILE A 337 -6.93 2.48 20.90
N LEU A 338 -6.49 2.49 22.15
CA LEU A 338 -5.92 3.68 22.75
C LEU A 338 -4.50 3.90 22.28
N MET A 339 -4.25 5.01 21.60
CA MET A 339 -2.92 5.43 21.17
C MET A 339 -2.19 6.21 22.30
N PRO A 340 -0.86 6.13 22.41
CA PRO A 340 0.04 5.33 21.58
C PRO A 340 -0.08 3.82 21.79
N ALA A 341 0.13 3.04 20.73
CA ALA A 341 0.04 1.59 20.74
C ALA A 341 1.15 0.94 19.90
N HIS A 342 1.61 -0.25 20.32
CA HIS A 342 2.46 -1.10 19.50
C HIS A 342 1.97 -2.54 19.61
N ILE A 343 1.32 -3.04 18.57
CA ILE A 343 0.70 -4.36 18.56
C ILE A 343 1.50 -5.27 17.64
N GLY A 344 1.99 -6.39 18.20
CA GLY A 344 2.85 -7.35 17.50
C GLY A 344 2.16 -8.05 16.33
N THR A 345 2.96 -8.63 15.45
CA THR A 345 2.53 -9.22 14.17
C THR A 345 1.37 -10.18 14.33
N PHE A 346 0.46 -10.16 13.36
CA PHE A 346 -0.70 -11.07 13.25
C PHE A 346 -1.60 -11.15 14.49
N SER A 347 -1.59 -10.13 15.35
CA SER A 347 -2.46 -10.08 16.52
C SER A 347 -3.88 -9.61 16.17
N VAL A 348 -4.84 -9.94 17.01
CA VAL A 348 -6.25 -9.56 16.82
C VAL A 348 -6.77 -8.85 18.08
N CYS A 349 -7.37 -7.66 17.89
CA CYS A 349 -7.87 -6.82 18.96
C CYS A 349 -9.38 -6.85 19.03
N PHE A 350 -9.94 -7.06 20.23
CA PHE A 350 -11.36 -7.14 20.51
C PHE A 350 -11.76 -6.17 21.62
N GLY A 351 -12.83 -5.43 21.39
CA GLY A 351 -13.40 -4.51 22.38
C GLY A 351 -12.60 -3.21 22.55
N LYS A 352 -12.79 -2.54 23.66
CA LYS A 352 -12.17 -1.23 23.95
C LYS A 352 -10.88 -1.41 24.76
N LEU A 353 -9.75 -1.35 24.08
CA LEU A 353 -8.43 -1.41 24.71
C LEU A 353 -8.10 -0.04 25.33
N MET A 354 -8.35 0.09 26.65
CA MET A 354 -8.28 1.37 27.38
C MET A 354 -6.92 1.65 28.04
N TYR A 355 -5.95 0.75 27.89
CA TYR A 355 -4.54 0.98 28.23
C TYR A 355 -3.72 1.01 26.95
N HIS A 356 -2.65 1.78 26.92
CA HIS A 356 -1.72 1.85 25.80
C HIS A 356 -1.10 0.46 25.54
N PRO A 357 -1.57 -0.28 24.52
CA PRO A 357 -1.07 -1.63 24.31
C PRO A 357 0.35 -1.63 23.74
N ASP A 358 1.24 -2.39 24.40
CA ASP A 358 2.55 -2.74 23.86
C ASP A 358 2.72 -4.26 23.94
N THR A 359 2.48 -4.92 22.82
CA THR A 359 2.57 -6.38 22.68
C THR A 359 3.50 -6.79 21.53
N ARG A 360 4.43 -5.90 21.13
CA ARG A 360 5.37 -6.14 20.02
C ARG A 360 6.13 -7.47 20.16
N ASN A 361 6.48 -7.87 21.38
CA ASN A 361 7.20 -9.10 21.66
C ASN A 361 6.29 -10.30 21.96
N LEU A 362 4.98 -10.18 21.77
CA LEU A 362 4.01 -11.26 21.91
C LEU A 362 3.13 -11.33 20.65
N PRO A 363 3.70 -11.73 19.49
CA PRO A 363 3.00 -11.76 18.23
C PRO A 363 1.88 -12.81 18.21
N PHE A 364 1.03 -12.75 17.20
CA PHE A 364 -0.10 -13.68 17.02
C PHE A 364 -1.05 -13.76 18.21
N SER A 365 -1.12 -12.72 19.01
CA SER A 365 -1.93 -12.67 20.22
C SER A 365 -3.38 -12.26 19.97
N TYR A 366 -4.28 -12.71 20.84
CA TYR A 366 -5.57 -12.10 21.00
C TYR A 366 -5.52 -11.13 22.18
N LEU A 367 -5.88 -9.87 21.92
CA LEU A 367 -6.05 -8.81 22.90
C LEU A 367 -7.54 -8.60 23.09
N VAL A 368 -8.07 -8.89 24.28
CA VAL A 368 -9.51 -8.87 24.53
C VAL A 368 -9.80 -7.99 25.73
N ALA A 369 -10.58 -6.92 25.51
CA ALA A 369 -11.12 -6.11 26.60
C ALA A 369 -12.48 -6.68 27.04
N TYR A 370 -12.62 -6.96 28.33
CA TYR A 370 -13.88 -7.37 28.95
C TYR A 370 -14.08 -6.62 30.27
N GLY A 371 -15.08 -5.74 30.30
CA GLY A 371 -15.20 -4.76 31.37
C GLY A 371 -13.96 -3.88 31.45
N ASP A 372 -13.44 -3.72 32.67
CA ASP A 372 -12.22 -2.94 32.93
C ASP A 372 -10.93 -3.79 32.85
N THR A 373 -11.05 -5.05 32.46
CA THR A 373 -9.93 -5.98 32.41
C THR A 373 -9.49 -6.24 30.97
N MET A 374 -8.18 -6.19 30.74
CA MET A 374 -7.56 -6.50 29.47
C MET A 374 -6.92 -7.88 29.54
N TYR A 375 -7.37 -8.79 28.71
CA TYR A 375 -6.85 -10.14 28.60
C TYR A 375 -5.94 -10.29 27.40
N LEU A 376 -4.87 -11.07 27.55
CA LEU A 376 -3.96 -11.43 26.49
C LEU A 376 -3.87 -12.95 26.37
N SER A 377 -4.04 -13.44 25.15
CA SER A 377 -3.85 -14.86 24.81
C SER A 377 -2.73 -14.99 23.78
N PRO A 378 -1.47 -15.16 24.24
CA PRO A 378 -0.29 -15.20 23.36
C PRO A 378 -0.36 -16.34 22.34
N GLY A 379 0.07 -16.07 21.12
CA GLY A 379 0.16 -17.07 20.05
C GLY A 379 -1.19 -17.64 19.58
N ARG A 380 -2.32 -17.19 20.12
CA ARG A 380 -3.65 -17.79 19.86
C ARG A 380 -4.01 -17.76 18.35
N ASN A 381 -3.64 -16.68 17.65
CA ASN A 381 -3.98 -16.53 16.25
C ASN A 381 -3.27 -17.53 15.32
N ILE A 382 -2.12 -18.10 15.74
CA ILE A 382 -1.41 -19.13 14.97
C ILE A 382 -2.33 -20.29 14.56
N THR A 383 -3.26 -20.64 15.44
CA THR A 383 -4.12 -21.83 15.31
C THR A 383 -5.56 -21.49 14.90
N THR A 384 -5.77 -20.38 14.25
CA THR A 384 -7.12 -19.96 13.82
C THR A 384 -7.35 -20.15 12.33
N VAL A 385 -8.60 -20.42 11.97
CA VAL A 385 -9.09 -20.40 10.59
C VAL A 385 -8.83 -19.04 9.96
N GLY A 386 -8.95 -17.97 10.73
CA GLY A 386 -8.74 -16.59 10.27
C GLY A 386 -7.34 -16.39 9.69
N LEU A 387 -6.28 -16.72 10.43
CA LEU A 387 -4.91 -16.62 9.94
C LEU A 387 -4.65 -17.56 8.77
N TYR A 388 -5.08 -18.81 8.89
CA TYR A 388 -4.92 -19.83 7.84
C TYR A 388 -5.46 -19.36 6.48
N ARG A 389 -6.63 -18.70 6.49
CA ARG A 389 -7.22 -18.11 5.28
C ARG A 389 -6.45 -16.90 4.79
N ASP A 390 -6.00 -16.01 5.66
CA ASP A 390 -5.35 -14.76 5.27
C ASP A 390 -4.01 -14.98 4.60
N ILE A 391 -3.13 -15.81 5.15
CA ILE A 391 -1.81 -16.09 4.58
C ILE A 391 -1.87 -16.68 3.17
N ARG A 392 -3.01 -17.31 2.80
CA ARG A 392 -3.26 -17.84 1.46
C ARG A 392 -3.97 -16.87 0.55
N LYS A 393 -4.71 -15.94 1.13
CA LYS A 393 -5.54 -14.98 0.42
C LYS A 393 -4.72 -13.83 -0.16
N TRP A 394 -3.74 -13.30 0.59
CA TRP A 394 -2.99 -12.13 0.16
C TRP A 394 -2.23 -12.34 -1.16
N PRO A 395 -1.44 -13.41 -1.38
CA PRO A 395 -0.79 -13.62 -2.67
C PRO A 395 -1.77 -13.71 -3.85
N LYS A 396 -2.99 -14.24 -3.60
CA LYS A 396 -4.04 -14.35 -4.63
C LYS A 396 -4.77 -13.04 -4.90
N ARG A 397 -4.65 -12.08 -4.00
CA ARG A 397 -5.25 -10.74 -4.09
C ARG A 397 -4.28 -9.68 -4.53
N ASP A 398 -3.06 -10.02 -4.81
CA ASP A 398 -2.15 -9.11 -5.49
C ASP A 398 -2.57 -8.99 -6.95
N VAL A 399 -3.18 -7.85 -7.26
CA VAL A 399 -3.71 -7.56 -8.61
C VAL A 399 -2.83 -6.57 -9.37
N ARG A 400 -1.63 -6.29 -8.85
CA ARG A 400 -0.65 -5.46 -9.55
C ARG A 400 -0.20 -6.16 -10.83
N MET A 401 -0.09 -5.40 -11.90
CA MET A 401 0.39 -5.94 -13.17
C MET A 401 1.90 -6.22 -13.11
N PRO A 402 2.39 -7.26 -13.81
CA PRO A 402 3.83 -7.49 -13.93
C PRO A 402 4.55 -6.24 -14.44
N GLY A 403 5.61 -5.81 -13.75
CA GLY A 403 6.35 -4.58 -14.06
C GLY A 403 5.85 -3.31 -13.35
N SER A 404 4.71 -3.37 -12.65
CA SER A 404 4.15 -2.27 -11.86
C SER A 404 4.29 -2.50 -10.35
N HIS A 405 5.39 -3.06 -9.91
CA HIS A 405 5.61 -3.41 -8.50
C HIS A 405 6.61 -2.42 -7.86
N LYS A 406 6.20 -1.15 -7.67
CA LYS A 406 7.01 -0.15 -6.98
C LYS A 406 7.21 -0.52 -5.51
N SER A 407 6.15 -0.94 -4.83
CA SER A 407 6.23 -1.41 -3.44
C SER A 407 6.60 -2.89 -3.39
N ILE A 408 7.66 -3.21 -2.66
CA ILE A 408 8.07 -4.59 -2.39
C ILE A 408 7.11 -5.21 -1.38
N VAL A 409 6.60 -6.39 -1.70
CA VAL A 409 5.66 -7.12 -0.83
C VAL A 409 6.14 -8.55 -0.63
N ASN A 410 6.65 -8.84 0.56
CA ASN A 410 6.99 -10.19 0.99
C ASN A 410 5.81 -10.81 1.74
N PHE A 411 5.33 -11.98 1.29
CA PHE A 411 4.16 -12.68 1.85
C PHE A 411 4.50 -13.71 2.94
N ASP A 412 5.76 -13.88 3.30
CA ASP A 412 6.16 -14.85 4.33
C ASP A 412 5.55 -14.46 5.69
N TRP A 413 4.60 -15.24 6.18
CA TRP A 413 3.99 -15.03 7.48
C TRP A 413 4.91 -15.46 8.64
N LEU A 414 5.69 -16.52 8.43
CA LEU A 414 6.83 -16.88 9.25
C LEU A 414 8.11 -16.46 8.52
N SER A 415 8.79 -15.49 9.06
CA SER A 415 10.00 -14.86 8.53
C SER A 415 10.98 -14.63 9.68
N PRO A 416 12.25 -14.32 9.45
CA PRO A 416 13.17 -13.98 10.53
C PRO A 416 12.63 -12.87 11.44
N PHE A 417 11.85 -11.92 10.91
CA PHE A 417 11.20 -10.87 11.68
C PHE A 417 10.16 -11.46 12.66
N SER A 418 9.11 -12.08 12.16
CA SER A 418 8.02 -12.60 12.99
C SER A 418 8.45 -13.78 13.89
N VAL A 419 9.40 -14.60 13.42
CA VAL A 419 9.95 -15.71 14.21
C VAL A 419 10.89 -15.22 15.29
N GLY A 420 11.61 -14.11 15.05
CA GLY A 420 12.39 -13.42 16.07
C GLY A 420 11.51 -12.94 17.23
N GLU A 421 10.36 -12.35 16.92
CA GLU A 421 9.35 -11.96 17.93
C GLU A 421 8.78 -13.19 18.67
N ILE A 422 8.51 -14.30 17.95
CA ILE A 422 8.05 -15.56 18.56
C ILE A 422 9.07 -16.10 19.58
N LEU A 423 10.36 -16.07 19.25
CA LEU A 423 11.42 -16.50 20.18
C LEU A 423 11.42 -15.65 21.45
N GLN A 424 11.36 -14.33 21.30
CA GLN A 424 11.28 -13.41 22.44
C GLN A 424 10.00 -13.64 23.25
N GLY A 425 8.88 -13.80 22.57
CA GLY A 425 7.59 -14.07 23.22
C GLY A 425 7.58 -15.37 24.01
N LYS A 426 8.15 -16.44 23.48
CA LYS A 426 8.30 -17.72 24.18
C LYS A 426 9.13 -17.55 25.45
N GLU A 427 10.25 -16.87 25.36
CA GLU A 427 11.13 -16.59 26.51
C GLU A 427 10.40 -15.76 27.59
N ILE A 428 9.65 -14.73 27.21
CA ILE A 428 8.83 -13.93 28.13
C ILE A 428 7.82 -14.80 28.88
N LEU A 429 7.09 -15.67 28.17
CA LEU A 429 6.09 -16.54 28.80
C LEU A 429 6.74 -17.57 29.74
N GLU A 430 7.88 -18.13 29.37
CA GLU A 430 8.64 -19.06 30.21
C GLU A 430 9.14 -18.37 31.48
N LYS A 431 9.71 -17.18 31.37
CA LYS A 431 10.14 -16.37 32.53
C LYS A 431 8.98 -15.98 33.46
N LEU A 432 7.82 -15.61 32.91
CA LEU A 432 6.63 -15.32 33.73
C LEU A 432 6.19 -16.55 34.53
N ARG A 433 6.22 -17.73 33.90
CA ARG A 433 5.87 -18.99 34.56
C ARG A 433 6.89 -19.37 35.65
N GLU A 434 8.17 -19.20 35.39
CA GLU A 434 9.24 -19.46 36.36
C GLU A 434 9.16 -18.51 37.56
N ALA A 435 8.95 -17.23 37.33
CA ALA A 435 8.93 -16.21 38.38
C ALA A 435 7.71 -16.31 39.30
N SER A 436 6.55 -16.72 38.78
CA SER A 436 5.29 -16.74 39.51
C SER A 436 4.84 -18.15 39.93
N GLY A 437 5.52 -19.20 39.43
CA GLY A 437 5.16 -20.60 39.64
C GLY A 437 4.02 -21.09 38.74
N THR A 438 3.73 -22.39 38.80
CA THR A 438 2.71 -23.05 37.97
C THR A 438 1.33 -23.11 38.61
N ASP A 439 1.22 -22.87 39.91
CA ASP A 439 -0.02 -23.01 40.69
C ASP A 439 -0.88 -21.73 40.75
N VAL A 440 -0.59 -20.78 39.89
CA VAL A 440 -1.32 -19.53 39.77
C VAL A 440 -2.42 -19.62 38.70
N ALA A 441 -3.55 -18.95 38.91
CA ALA A 441 -4.66 -18.92 37.96
C ALA A 441 -4.35 -18.02 36.75
N SER A 442 -3.54 -16.98 36.96
CA SER A 442 -3.20 -16.00 35.93
C SER A 442 -1.85 -15.32 36.20
N TYR A 443 -1.29 -14.76 35.15
CA TYR A 443 -0.07 -13.95 35.15
C TYR A 443 -0.40 -12.54 34.67
N THR A 444 0.45 -11.57 35.00
CA THR A 444 0.32 -10.20 34.52
C THR A 444 1.52 -9.85 33.65
N TYR A 445 1.23 -9.34 32.45
CA TYR A 445 2.23 -8.78 31.53
C TYR A 445 1.81 -7.34 31.19
N HIS A 446 2.61 -6.36 31.61
CA HIS A 446 2.19 -4.96 31.64
C HIS A 446 0.81 -4.82 32.34
N ASN A 447 -0.20 -4.30 31.64
CA ASN A 447 -1.55 -4.16 32.17
C ASN A 447 -2.52 -5.29 31.70
N TYR A 448 -1.96 -6.38 31.15
CA TYR A 448 -2.76 -7.50 30.66
C TYR A 448 -2.75 -8.67 31.60
N VAL A 449 -3.89 -9.33 31.72
CA VAL A 449 -4.06 -10.59 32.43
C VAL A 449 -3.90 -11.75 31.44
N ILE A 450 -2.99 -12.66 31.70
CA ILE A 450 -2.80 -13.89 30.94
C ILE A 450 -3.23 -15.06 31.81
N HIS A 451 -4.31 -15.75 31.46
CA HIS A 451 -4.71 -16.97 32.17
C HIS A 451 -3.63 -18.05 32.05
N ALA A 452 -3.44 -18.85 33.10
CA ALA A 452 -2.42 -19.92 33.13
C ALA A 452 -2.58 -20.89 31.94
N SER A 453 -3.82 -21.22 31.57
CA SER A 453 -4.10 -22.05 30.40
C SER A 453 -3.70 -21.37 29.09
N SER A 454 -3.88 -20.05 28.97
CA SER A 454 -3.51 -19.26 27.79
C SER A 454 -1.99 -19.13 27.66
N LEU A 455 -1.28 -18.95 28.77
CA LEU A 455 0.17 -18.89 28.80
C LEU A 455 0.78 -20.23 28.32
N ASN A 456 0.32 -21.35 28.86
CA ASN A 456 0.83 -22.69 28.49
C ASN A 456 0.51 -23.02 27.02
N LYS A 457 -0.68 -22.66 26.53
CA LYS A 457 -1.02 -22.77 25.11
C LYS A 457 -0.15 -21.87 24.24
N GLY A 458 0.11 -20.65 24.67
CA GLY A 458 0.99 -19.71 23.95
C GLY A 458 2.38 -20.27 23.73
N ILE A 459 3.02 -20.82 24.76
CA ILE A 459 4.32 -21.51 24.65
C ILE A 459 4.25 -22.64 23.62
N LYS A 460 3.20 -23.49 23.70
CA LYS A 460 2.98 -24.60 22.74
C LYS A 460 2.83 -24.10 21.32
N TYR A 461 2.02 -23.05 21.10
CA TYR A 461 1.75 -22.54 19.75
C TYR A 461 2.98 -21.87 19.14
N TYR A 462 3.74 -21.15 19.95
CA TYR A 462 5.03 -20.61 19.50
C TYR A 462 6.00 -21.73 19.11
N ASP A 463 6.08 -22.82 19.90
CA ASP A 463 6.93 -23.96 19.56
C ASP A 463 6.51 -24.64 18.24
N ILE A 464 5.21 -24.80 18.01
CA ILE A 464 4.67 -25.30 16.72
C ILE A 464 5.13 -24.40 15.57
N ALA A 465 4.99 -23.09 15.69
CA ALA A 465 5.38 -22.15 14.64
C ALA A 465 6.90 -22.19 14.36
N LEU A 466 7.74 -22.27 15.40
CA LEU A 466 9.20 -22.40 15.27
C LEU A 466 9.58 -23.65 14.47
N ARG A 467 9.01 -24.80 14.80
CA ARG A 467 9.30 -26.08 14.10
C ARG A 467 8.79 -26.04 12.67
N ILE A 468 7.62 -25.47 12.41
CA ILE A 468 7.11 -25.26 11.03
C ILE A 468 8.08 -24.38 10.24
N TYR A 469 8.53 -23.27 10.80
CA TYR A 469 9.47 -22.38 10.13
C TYR A 469 10.79 -23.06 9.79
N MET A 470 11.44 -23.68 10.79
CA MET A 470 12.75 -24.33 10.61
C MET A 470 12.68 -25.41 9.53
N GLY A 471 11.67 -26.30 9.60
CA GLY A 471 11.52 -27.37 8.63
C GLY A 471 11.20 -26.88 7.23
N ALA A 472 10.35 -25.86 7.10
CA ALA A 472 10.02 -25.28 5.79
C ALA A 472 11.23 -24.61 5.13
N VAL A 473 12.04 -23.88 5.89
CA VAL A 473 13.28 -23.26 5.37
C VAL A 473 14.30 -24.32 5.00
N LEU A 474 14.51 -25.33 5.86
CA LEU A 474 15.46 -26.40 5.62
C LEU A 474 15.11 -27.20 4.36
N LYS A 475 13.84 -27.57 4.18
CA LYS A 475 13.32 -28.27 2.98
C LYS A 475 13.58 -27.47 1.71
N ARG A 476 13.36 -26.14 1.74
CA ARG A 476 13.62 -25.27 0.60
C ARG A 476 15.11 -25.20 0.27
N VAL A 477 15.97 -25.01 1.26
CA VAL A 477 17.42 -24.94 1.08
C VAL A 477 17.94 -26.24 0.49
N TYR A 478 17.53 -27.38 1.02
CA TYR A 478 17.91 -28.69 0.46
C TYR A 478 17.47 -28.85 -1.00
N LYS A 479 16.24 -28.43 -1.33
CA LYS A 479 15.74 -28.46 -2.71
C LYS A 479 16.56 -27.60 -3.66
N GLN A 480 17.11 -26.49 -3.18
CA GLN A 480 17.90 -25.54 -3.99
C GLN A 480 19.38 -25.94 -4.12
N GLN A 481 19.98 -26.43 -3.03
CA GLN A 481 21.43 -26.65 -2.93
C GLN A 481 21.83 -28.12 -2.88
N GLY A 482 20.91 -29.04 -2.60
CA GLY A 482 21.18 -30.46 -2.41
C GLY A 482 21.90 -30.82 -1.09
N ASN A 483 22.10 -29.85 -0.21
CA ASN A 483 22.77 -30.03 1.08
C ASN A 483 22.32 -28.96 2.09
N TYR A 484 22.84 -29.06 3.32
CA TYR A 484 22.59 -28.13 4.42
C TYR A 484 23.84 -27.33 4.80
N ALA A 485 24.63 -26.95 3.81
CA ALA A 485 25.88 -26.25 4.04
C ALA A 485 25.69 -24.94 4.83
N LYS A 486 26.66 -24.67 5.69
CA LYS A 486 26.69 -23.41 6.43
C LYS A 486 26.64 -22.22 5.47
N PRO A 487 25.83 -21.19 5.75
CA PRO A 487 25.78 -19.99 4.92
C PRO A 487 27.15 -19.33 4.77
N THR A 488 27.45 -18.87 3.56
CA THR A 488 28.70 -18.14 3.27
C THR A 488 28.65 -16.68 3.73
N THR A 489 27.43 -16.14 3.88
CA THR A 489 27.22 -14.76 4.36
C THR A 489 26.88 -14.74 5.84
N ALA A 490 27.41 -13.73 6.54
CA ALA A 490 27.00 -13.39 7.90
C ALA A 490 25.84 -12.37 7.91
N VAL A 491 25.52 -11.77 6.76
CA VAL A 491 24.38 -10.85 6.64
C VAL A 491 23.10 -11.63 6.88
N GLY A 492 22.23 -11.02 7.68
CA GLY A 492 20.97 -11.67 8.10
C GLY A 492 21.01 -12.17 9.54
N GLN A 493 22.16 -12.41 10.13
CA GLN A 493 22.27 -12.71 11.55
C GLN A 493 21.86 -11.48 12.39
N GLY A 494 21.19 -11.71 13.53
CA GLY A 494 20.71 -10.63 14.40
C GLY A 494 19.23 -10.29 14.17
N THR A 495 18.87 -9.04 14.45
CA THR A 495 17.48 -8.56 14.35
C THR A 495 17.06 -8.25 12.93
N TRP A 496 15.76 -8.36 12.68
CA TRP A 496 15.15 -8.06 11.40
C TRP A 496 14.06 -7.01 11.57
N ASN A 497 13.78 -6.29 10.50
CA ASN A 497 12.76 -5.25 10.42
C ASN A 497 11.76 -5.54 9.30
N ASP A 498 10.58 -4.96 9.40
CA ASP A 498 9.58 -4.87 8.34
C ASP A 498 9.38 -3.40 7.94
N LEU A 499 9.90 -3.02 6.78
CA LEU A 499 9.63 -1.72 6.18
C LEU A 499 8.36 -1.80 5.32
N SER A 500 7.23 -2.05 5.98
CA SER A 500 5.89 -2.07 5.37
C SER A 500 5.81 -2.94 4.09
N GLY A 501 6.25 -4.18 4.22
CA GLY A 501 6.29 -5.19 3.15
C GLY A 501 7.67 -5.71 2.83
N LEU A 502 8.71 -4.91 2.93
CA LEU A 502 10.11 -5.34 2.78
C LEU A 502 10.65 -5.86 4.12
N LEU A 503 10.95 -7.15 4.14
CA LEU A 503 11.63 -7.80 5.27
C LEU A 503 13.14 -7.76 5.07
N LEU A 504 13.87 -7.19 6.01
CA LEU A 504 15.31 -7.00 5.90
C LEU A 504 16.06 -7.13 7.23
N PRO A 505 17.35 -7.55 7.20
CA PRO A 505 18.21 -7.48 8.37
C PRO A 505 18.43 -6.03 8.82
N ASP A 506 18.45 -5.79 10.12
CA ASP A 506 18.76 -4.47 10.68
C ASP A 506 20.13 -3.96 10.22
N THR A 507 21.11 -4.86 10.05
CA THR A 507 22.45 -4.52 9.55
C THR A 507 22.44 -3.88 8.16
N GLU A 508 21.58 -4.34 7.25
CA GLU A 508 21.45 -3.76 5.92
C GLU A 508 20.72 -2.41 5.95
N GLU A 509 19.74 -2.27 6.83
CA GLU A 509 19.08 -0.98 7.05
C GLU A 509 20.06 0.06 7.62
N GLN A 510 20.85 -0.29 8.62
CA GLN A 510 21.87 0.59 9.22
C GLN A 510 22.96 0.96 8.20
N ARG A 511 23.34 0.02 7.33
CA ARG A 511 24.28 0.27 6.24
C ARG A 511 23.71 1.29 5.25
N LEU A 512 22.45 1.14 4.86
CA LEU A 512 21.77 2.10 3.98
C LEU A 512 21.70 3.50 4.63
N CYS A 513 21.36 3.58 5.92
CA CYS A 513 21.38 4.85 6.67
C CYS A 513 22.77 5.49 6.64
N HIS A 514 23.83 4.70 6.82
CA HIS A 514 25.21 5.18 6.78
C HIS A 514 25.57 5.71 5.39
N ASP A 515 25.29 4.94 4.33
CA ASP A 515 25.64 5.29 2.96
C ASP A 515 24.93 6.58 2.51
N ILE A 516 23.65 6.77 2.88
CA ILE A 516 22.93 8.00 2.60
C ILE A 516 23.56 9.19 3.34
N LYS A 517 23.88 9.05 4.63
CA LYS A 517 24.49 10.12 5.44
C LYS A 517 25.90 10.51 5.01
N GLN A 518 26.65 9.58 4.44
CA GLN A 518 27.99 9.81 3.91
C GLN A 518 27.99 10.28 2.44
N GLU A 519 26.81 10.51 1.87
CA GLU A 519 26.64 10.91 0.45
C GLU A 519 27.23 9.89 -0.54
N ASN A 520 27.28 8.61 -0.14
CA ASN A 520 27.70 7.51 -1.03
C ASN A 520 26.57 7.11 -2.01
N ILE A 521 25.39 7.67 -1.83
CA ILE A 521 24.21 7.47 -2.67
C ILE A 521 23.90 8.80 -3.36
N GLU A 522 23.85 8.79 -4.69
CA GLU A 522 23.75 10.01 -5.50
C GLU A 522 22.31 10.39 -5.85
N THR A 523 21.41 9.42 -5.98
CA THR A 523 20.03 9.65 -6.39
C THR A 523 19.03 8.91 -5.49
N ILE A 524 17.78 9.36 -5.46
CA ILE A 524 16.72 8.64 -4.75
C ILE A 524 16.43 7.28 -5.39
N GLN A 525 16.64 7.14 -6.70
CA GLN A 525 16.54 5.88 -7.42
C GLN A 525 17.58 4.85 -6.95
N ASP A 526 18.76 5.30 -6.53
CA ASP A 526 19.77 4.40 -5.96
C ASP A 526 19.33 3.88 -4.58
N VAL A 527 18.63 4.68 -3.78
CA VAL A 527 18.02 4.23 -2.52
C VAL A 527 16.95 3.15 -2.81
N ILE A 528 16.07 3.39 -3.79
CA ILE A 528 15.02 2.45 -4.19
C ILE A 528 15.64 1.14 -4.69
N ARG A 529 16.65 1.22 -5.55
CA ARG A 529 17.38 0.04 -6.06
C ARG A 529 18.04 -0.75 -4.93
N ARG A 530 18.55 -0.06 -3.90
CA ARG A 530 19.13 -0.73 -2.74
C ARG A 530 18.12 -1.59 -1.97
N PHE A 531 16.88 -1.13 -1.84
CA PHE A 531 15.81 -1.96 -1.28
C PHE A 531 15.51 -3.20 -2.14
N GLU A 532 15.53 -3.06 -3.47
CA GLU A 532 15.34 -4.18 -4.40
C GLU A 532 16.48 -5.20 -4.29
N GLU A 533 17.74 -4.75 -4.20
CA GLU A 533 18.91 -5.60 -3.99
C GLU A 533 18.80 -6.39 -2.68
N ILE A 534 18.42 -5.73 -1.58
CA ILE A 534 18.21 -6.38 -0.28
C ILE A 534 17.12 -7.44 -0.39
N HIS A 535 16.01 -7.14 -1.08
CA HIS A 535 14.93 -8.10 -1.30
C HIS A 535 15.39 -9.28 -2.17
N HIS A 536 16.19 -9.04 -3.19
CA HIS A 536 16.74 -10.09 -4.05
C HIS A 536 17.55 -11.11 -3.23
N HIS A 537 18.31 -10.64 -2.24
CA HIS A 537 19.10 -11.48 -1.34
C HIS A 537 18.33 -12.00 -0.12
N TYR A 538 17.04 -11.73 -0.02
CA TYR A 538 16.22 -12.11 1.14
C TYR A 538 16.38 -13.58 1.53
N ARG A 539 16.41 -14.51 0.58
CA ARG A 539 16.51 -15.95 0.86
C ARG A 539 17.88 -16.37 1.40
N ASP A 540 18.94 -15.73 0.97
CA ASP A 540 20.29 -15.97 1.46
C ASP A 540 20.44 -15.47 2.91
N TYR A 541 19.94 -14.27 3.18
CA TYR A 541 19.92 -13.67 4.51
C TYR A 541 19.01 -14.46 5.46
N GLN A 542 17.85 -14.91 4.98
CA GLN A 542 16.94 -15.78 5.72
C GLN A 542 17.63 -17.09 6.10
N TRP A 543 18.40 -17.71 5.19
CA TRP A 543 19.15 -18.94 5.49
C TRP A 543 20.23 -18.69 6.53
N ALA A 544 20.98 -17.60 6.42
CA ALA A 544 22.01 -17.24 7.40
C ALA A 544 21.42 -17.10 8.82
N TRP A 545 20.26 -16.47 8.95
CA TRP A 545 19.54 -16.34 10.21
C TRP A 545 19.02 -17.69 10.72
N THR A 546 18.36 -18.44 9.84
CA THR A 546 17.72 -19.71 10.20
C THR A 546 18.73 -20.78 10.58
N TYR A 547 19.88 -20.84 9.92
CA TYR A 547 20.96 -21.76 10.28
C TYR A 547 21.40 -21.57 11.72
N HIS A 548 21.67 -20.35 12.12
CA HIS A 548 22.02 -20.00 13.50
C HIS A 548 20.90 -20.35 14.49
N MET A 549 19.66 -20.02 14.14
CA MET A 549 18.51 -20.35 14.97
C MET A 549 18.38 -21.86 15.18
N ILE A 550 18.54 -22.67 14.12
CA ILE A 550 18.50 -24.13 14.20
C ILE A 550 19.60 -24.64 15.12
N CYS A 551 20.85 -24.19 14.92
CA CYS A 551 21.97 -24.61 15.75
C CYS A 551 21.72 -24.31 17.25
N ASN A 552 21.20 -23.14 17.56
CA ASN A 552 20.84 -22.75 18.92
C ASN A 552 19.69 -23.58 19.49
N TYR A 553 18.63 -23.81 18.69
CA TYR A 553 17.43 -24.53 19.13
C TYR A 553 17.69 -26.02 19.40
N TYR A 554 18.52 -26.67 18.58
CA TYR A 554 18.88 -28.09 18.71
C TYR A 554 20.20 -28.33 19.48
N HIS A 555 20.87 -27.25 19.92
CA HIS A 555 22.16 -27.30 20.64
C HIS A 555 23.24 -28.07 19.86
N VAL A 556 23.38 -27.76 18.58
CA VAL A 556 24.38 -28.35 17.67
C VAL A 556 25.29 -27.28 17.07
N ASP A 557 26.54 -27.62 16.75
CA ASP A 557 27.48 -26.69 16.10
C ASP A 557 27.22 -26.58 14.58
N GLU A 558 26.70 -27.66 13.98
CA GLU A 558 26.37 -27.72 12.55
C GLU A 558 25.16 -28.62 12.28
N ILE A 559 24.51 -28.41 11.12
CA ILE A 559 23.38 -29.22 10.70
C ILE A 559 23.90 -30.45 9.96
N THR A 560 23.91 -31.58 10.66
CA THR A 560 24.22 -32.90 10.08
C THR A 560 22.98 -33.54 9.44
N GLU A 561 23.15 -34.63 8.69
CA GLU A 561 22.02 -35.40 8.16
C GLU A 561 21.09 -35.87 9.28
N THR A 562 21.63 -36.37 10.39
CA THR A 562 20.85 -36.79 11.56
C THR A 562 20.05 -35.62 12.16
N THR A 563 20.66 -34.46 12.27
CA THR A 563 19.98 -33.24 12.73
C THR A 563 18.87 -32.85 11.77
N ALA A 564 19.13 -32.92 10.46
CA ALA A 564 18.14 -32.60 9.44
C ALA A 564 16.93 -33.58 9.45
N GLU A 565 17.18 -34.87 9.66
CA GLU A 565 16.11 -35.87 9.84
C GLU A 565 15.26 -35.58 11.09
N GLN A 566 15.88 -35.18 12.20
CA GLN A 566 15.17 -34.77 13.42
C GLN A 566 14.29 -33.55 13.14
N ILE A 567 14.82 -32.52 12.50
CA ILE A 567 14.08 -31.30 12.13
C ILE A 567 12.90 -31.64 11.22
N HIS A 568 13.11 -32.54 10.25
CA HIS A 568 12.04 -32.99 9.36
C HIS A 568 10.91 -33.69 10.15
N ASN A 569 11.25 -34.61 11.05
CA ASN A 569 10.27 -35.28 11.88
C ASN A 569 9.50 -34.30 12.78
N ASP A 570 10.19 -33.36 13.39
CA ASP A 570 9.59 -32.30 14.21
C ASP A 570 8.67 -31.38 13.39
N TYR A 571 9.07 -31.05 12.17
CA TYR A 571 8.26 -30.30 11.22
C TYR A 571 6.95 -31.02 10.87
N VAL A 572 7.02 -32.29 10.52
CA VAL A 572 5.82 -33.08 10.20
C VAL A 572 4.87 -33.17 11.39
N GLN A 573 5.40 -33.39 12.59
CA GLN A 573 4.59 -33.41 13.82
C GLN A 573 3.95 -32.04 14.09
N ALA A 574 4.72 -30.96 13.96
CA ALA A 574 4.23 -29.60 14.18
C ALA A 574 3.14 -29.22 13.16
N ARG A 575 3.32 -29.60 11.89
CA ARG A 575 2.30 -29.40 10.84
C ARG A 575 0.99 -30.13 11.17
N ARG A 576 1.07 -31.40 11.56
CA ARG A 576 -0.11 -32.17 11.98
C ARG A 576 -0.80 -31.55 13.19
N ALA A 577 -0.03 -31.12 14.20
CA ALA A 577 -0.57 -30.46 15.37
C ALA A 577 -1.24 -29.13 15.01
N TRP A 578 -0.64 -28.33 14.14
CA TRP A 578 -1.18 -27.07 13.65
C TRP A 578 -2.52 -27.27 12.93
N ILE A 579 -2.59 -28.19 11.99
CA ILE A 579 -3.83 -28.52 11.25
C ILE A 579 -4.92 -29.03 12.20
N ALA A 580 -4.56 -29.87 13.18
CA ALA A 580 -5.52 -30.34 14.17
C ALA A 580 -6.12 -29.22 15.03
N GLU A 581 -5.32 -28.22 15.39
CA GLU A 581 -5.82 -27.06 16.14
C GLU A 581 -6.70 -26.15 15.24
N ILE A 582 -6.34 -25.94 13.96
CA ILE A 582 -7.19 -25.20 12.99
C ILE A 582 -8.53 -25.93 12.78
N ARG A 583 -8.53 -27.27 12.67
CA ARG A 583 -9.76 -28.06 12.57
C ARG A 583 -10.68 -27.83 13.77
N LYS A 584 -10.14 -27.86 15.00
CA LYS A 584 -10.92 -27.57 16.21
C LYS A 584 -11.47 -26.15 16.24
N ASP A 585 -10.72 -25.18 15.71
CA ASP A 585 -11.17 -23.80 15.59
C ASP A 585 -12.32 -23.69 14.57
N ALA A 586 -12.19 -24.36 13.41
CA ALA A 586 -13.23 -24.42 12.39
C ALA A 586 -14.53 -25.06 12.94
N GLU A 587 -14.44 -26.19 13.60
CA GLU A 587 -15.60 -26.88 14.19
C GLU A 587 -16.36 -25.97 15.16
N LYS A 588 -15.64 -25.15 15.94
CA LYS A 588 -16.28 -24.17 16.85
C LYS A 588 -16.91 -23.00 16.09
N GLU A 589 -16.21 -22.43 15.12
CA GLU A 589 -16.70 -21.31 14.31
C GLU A 589 -17.97 -21.69 13.54
N TYR A 590 -17.96 -22.86 12.89
CA TYR A 590 -19.10 -23.34 12.12
C TYR A 590 -20.27 -23.78 12.99
N ALA A 591 -20.01 -24.25 14.21
CA ALA A 591 -21.07 -24.60 15.17
C ALA A 591 -21.82 -23.37 15.74
N MET A 592 -21.22 -22.19 15.68
CA MET A 592 -21.86 -20.93 16.13
C MET A 592 -22.76 -20.30 15.06
N GLY A 593 -22.69 -20.75 13.81
CA GLY A 593 -23.48 -20.26 12.70
C GLY A 593 -24.41 -21.32 12.15
N ASP A 594 -25.48 -20.91 11.49
CA ASP A 594 -26.37 -21.81 10.73
C ASP A 594 -25.73 -22.06 9.36
N VAL A 595 -24.67 -22.89 9.36
CA VAL A 595 -23.86 -23.19 8.18
C VAL A 595 -24.16 -24.61 7.72
N GLU A 596 -24.37 -24.77 6.42
CA GLU A 596 -24.60 -26.09 5.82
C GLU A 596 -23.44 -27.05 6.14
N PRO A 597 -23.69 -28.30 6.58
CA PRO A 597 -22.66 -29.25 7.00
C PRO A 597 -21.55 -29.46 5.97
N HIS A 598 -21.89 -29.47 4.67
CA HIS A 598 -20.92 -29.67 3.60
C HIS A 598 -19.83 -28.58 3.53
N VAL A 599 -20.11 -27.36 3.98
CA VAL A 599 -19.13 -26.26 3.97
C VAL A 599 -18.00 -26.51 4.96
N LEU A 600 -18.32 -27.08 6.12
CA LEU A 600 -17.30 -27.52 7.08
C LEU A 600 -16.52 -28.72 6.54
N ASP A 601 -17.19 -29.70 5.94
CA ASP A 601 -16.55 -30.88 5.36
C ASP A 601 -15.61 -30.50 4.23
N ASP A 602 -16.00 -29.61 3.33
CA ASP A 602 -15.14 -29.10 2.25
C ASP A 602 -13.91 -28.38 2.79
N PHE A 603 -14.08 -27.57 3.84
CA PHE A 603 -12.95 -26.92 4.50
C PHE A 603 -12.00 -27.94 5.14
N ILE A 604 -12.53 -28.91 5.88
CA ILE A 604 -11.74 -29.99 6.50
C ILE A 604 -11.00 -30.81 5.45
N ASN A 605 -11.66 -31.17 4.35
CA ASN A 605 -11.04 -31.88 3.24
C ASN A 605 -9.88 -31.08 2.63
N SER A 606 -10.02 -29.76 2.51
CA SER A 606 -8.93 -28.89 2.05
C SER A 606 -7.71 -28.91 2.98
N LEU A 607 -7.92 -29.04 4.30
CA LEU A 607 -6.85 -29.18 5.28
C LEU A 607 -6.14 -30.53 5.18
N ASP A 608 -6.89 -31.61 4.93
CA ASP A 608 -6.34 -32.96 4.78
C ASP A 608 -5.50 -33.10 3.51
N HIS A 609 -5.91 -32.45 2.42
CA HIS A 609 -5.10 -32.37 1.20
C HIS A 609 -3.71 -31.78 1.44
N GLU A 610 -3.58 -30.78 2.32
CA GLU A 610 -2.28 -30.19 2.64
C GLU A 610 -1.34 -31.10 3.43
N ILE A 611 -1.90 -31.97 4.26
CA ILE A 611 -1.09 -32.98 4.99
C ILE A 611 -0.56 -34.03 4.02
N ASN A 612 -1.36 -34.42 3.02
CA ASN A 612 -1.05 -35.51 2.09
C ASN A 612 -0.14 -35.08 0.92
N PHE A 613 -0.07 -33.79 0.60
CA PHE A 613 0.80 -33.28 -0.48
C PHE A 613 2.29 -33.14 -0.09
N GLU A 614 2.63 -33.36 1.15
CA GLU A 614 4.01 -33.20 1.67
C GLU A 614 4.70 -34.54 1.99
N ASN A 615 4.03 -35.66 1.76
CA ASN A 615 4.63 -37.01 1.74
C ASN A 615 5.11 -37.28 0.29
#